data_fc9596d17237dc81fb91fdda3e289561
#
_entry.id   fc9596d17237dc81fb91fdda3e289561
#
_cell.length_a   1.000
_cell.length_b   1.000
_cell.length_c   1.000
_cell.angle_alpha   90.00
_cell.angle_beta   90.00
_cell.angle_gamma   90.00
#
_symmetry.space_group_name_H-M   'P 1'
#
loop_
_entity.id
_entity.type
_entity.pdbx_description
1 polymer ?
#
loop_
_entity_poly.entity_id
_entity_poly.type
_entity_poly.pdbx_seq_one_letter_code
_entity_poly.pdbx_strand_id
1 'polypeptide(L)'
;MWRTVLVIFSLLYAVCAGAVTPGTDKITLSDLDNVIRNAQNYDKVREERLDSCRTALARSKSLEQRCLIYFDMRHTFDRYRTDSATFYALRSLEAAKALGRPDYVGSSSIALAKQYQTSGMSYDALATLNRVDRSGLSDKDKEEMYLFYMSIYESLEGLSMDKSLKQYYSSKAREYKDSIVSQFPDNVTIKSESLVVEGDYKSALEMLLKKYESLSPEAIETGPVDIAIADIYLKIGWRDAATEYMIA
;
A
#
# COMPACT_ATOMS: atom_id res chain seq x y z
N MET A 1 32.86 -21.29 22.11
CA MET A 1 31.63 -20.49 21.90
C MET A 1 31.84 -19.10 21.31
N TRP A 2 32.80 -18.31 21.77
CA TRP A 2 33.06 -16.95 21.23
C TRP A 2 33.64 -16.94 19.79
N ARG A 3 34.40 -17.95 19.38
CA ARG A 3 34.93 -18.05 18.01
C ARG A 3 33.88 -18.34 16.94
N THR A 4 32.81 -19.05 17.28
CA THR A 4 31.69 -19.34 16.37
C THR A 4 30.80 -18.13 16.16
N VAL A 5 30.61 -17.27 17.18
CA VAL A 5 29.85 -16.02 17.07
C VAL A 5 30.57 -15.01 16.18
N LEU A 6 31.91 -14.91 16.28
CA LEU A 6 32.72 -14.04 15.44
C LEU A 6 32.74 -14.47 13.96
N VAL A 7 32.68 -15.76 13.68
CA VAL A 7 32.64 -16.29 12.30
C VAL A 7 31.25 -16.03 11.67
N ILE A 8 30.18 -16.15 12.45
CA ILE A 8 28.81 -15.80 11.97
C ILE A 8 28.71 -14.30 11.72
N PHE A 9 29.27 -13.44 12.57
CA PHE A 9 29.32 -11.99 12.36
C PHE A 9 30.16 -11.60 11.14
N SER A 10 31.29 -12.28 10.90
CA SER A 10 32.14 -12.01 9.73
C SER A 10 31.52 -12.53 8.41
N LEU A 11 30.74 -13.60 8.46
CA LEU A 11 29.98 -14.10 7.29
C LEU A 11 28.77 -13.21 6.97
N LEU A 12 28.07 -12.68 7.98
CA LEU A 12 27.05 -11.65 7.76
C LEU A 12 27.64 -10.36 7.17
N TYR A 13 28.82 -9.94 7.64
CA TYR A 13 29.53 -8.77 7.08
C TYR A 13 30.00 -9.00 5.63
N ALA A 14 30.41 -10.22 5.29
CA ALA A 14 30.87 -10.56 3.94
C ALA A 14 29.74 -10.71 2.92
N VAL A 15 28.56 -11.16 3.37
CA VAL A 15 27.37 -11.28 2.49
C VAL A 15 26.73 -9.91 2.24
N CYS A 16 26.78 -8.99 3.22
CA CYS A 16 26.24 -7.65 3.06
C CYS A 16 27.24 -6.66 2.39
N ALA A 17 28.56 -6.95 2.44
CA ALA A 17 29.55 -6.17 1.67
C ALA A 17 29.52 -6.47 0.15
N GLY A 18 28.77 -7.52 -0.26
CA GLY A 18 28.48 -7.84 -1.66
C GLY A 18 27.06 -7.47 -2.07
N ALA A 19 26.24 -6.91 -1.18
CA ALA A 19 24.97 -6.31 -1.56
C ALA A 19 25.28 -5.12 -2.46
N VAL A 20 24.96 -5.29 -3.73
CA VAL A 20 24.99 -4.27 -4.77
C VAL A 20 24.39 -3.00 -4.19
N THR A 21 25.25 -2.00 -3.95
CA THR A 21 24.74 -0.64 -3.82
C THR A 21 24.08 -0.35 -5.16
N PRO A 22 22.79 -0.06 -5.20
CA PRO A 22 22.22 0.50 -6.41
C PRO A 22 23.09 1.70 -6.77
N GLY A 23 23.55 1.80 -8.00
CA GLY A 23 24.36 2.92 -8.49
C GLY A 23 23.49 4.17 -8.65
N THR A 24 22.90 4.59 -7.56
CA THR A 24 22.13 5.81 -7.43
C THR A 24 22.93 6.75 -6.54
N ASP A 25 23.06 7.98 -6.98
CA ASP A 25 23.54 9.06 -6.12
C ASP A 25 22.80 8.95 -4.79
N LYS A 26 23.56 8.90 -3.68
CA LYS A 26 22.98 8.74 -2.34
C LYS A 26 21.88 9.76 -2.14
N ILE A 27 20.63 9.29 -1.98
CA ILE A 27 19.53 10.16 -1.61
C ILE A 27 19.85 10.75 -0.23
N THR A 28 19.81 12.06 -0.13
CA THR A 28 20.25 12.82 1.04
C THR A 28 19.11 13.65 1.62
N LEU A 29 19.26 14.14 2.85
CA LEU A 29 18.33 15.12 3.42
C LEU A 29 18.19 16.38 2.55
N SER A 30 19.21 16.73 1.75
CA SER A 30 19.13 17.83 0.78
C SER A 30 18.13 17.54 -0.33
N ASP A 31 17.96 16.28 -0.72
CA ASP A 31 16.98 15.88 -1.73
C ASP A 31 15.56 15.98 -1.17
N LEU A 32 15.37 15.58 0.09
CA LEU A 32 14.12 15.81 0.81
C LEU A 32 13.79 17.31 0.91
N ASP A 33 14.74 18.15 1.25
CA ASP A 33 14.58 19.62 1.27
C ASP A 33 14.19 20.17 -0.11
N ASN A 34 14.74 19.61 -1.19
CA ASN A 34 14.37 19.97 -2.55
C ASN A 34 12.93 19.57 -2.89
N VAL A 35 12.50 18.36 -2.50
CA VAL A 35 11.11 17.91 -2.66
C VAL A 35 10.15 18.84 -1.92
N ILE A 36 10.45 19.17 -0.66
CA ILE A 36 9.64 20.10 0.14
C ILE A 36 9.55 21.48 -0.52
N ARG A 37 10.67 22.02 -0.99
CA ARG A 37 10.69 23.32 -1.70
C ARG A 37 9.90 23.31 -3.00
N ASN A 38 9.82 22.17 -3.67
CA ASN A 38 9.10 21.97 -4.91
C ASN A 38 7.64 21.49 -4.73
N ALA A 39 7.13 21.41 -3.49
CA ALA A 39 5.78 20.93 -3.20
C ALA A 39 4.69 21.62 -4.06
N GLN A 40 4.82 22.92 -4.29
CA GLN A 40 3.88 23.68 -5.14
C GLN A 40 3.84 23.20 -6.60
N ASN A 41 4.95 22.69 -7.13
CA ASN A 41 5.00 22.14 -8.48
C ASN A 41 4.22 20.82 -8.58
N TYR A 42 4.32 19.98 -7.57
CA TYR A 42 3.53 18.74 -7.49
C TYR A 42 2.04 19.02 -7.36
N ASP A 43 1.67 20.03 -6.57
CA ASP A 43 0.28 20.49 -6.45
C ASP A 43 -0.25 21.03 -7.79
N LYS A 44 0.56 21.79 -8.51
CA LYS A 44 0.19 22.31 -9.83
C LYS A 44 -0.09 21.18 -10.83
N VAL A 45 0.81 20.21 -10.93
CA VAL A 45 0.62 19.04 -11.83
C VAL A 45 -0.66 18.28 -11.48
N ARG A 46 -0.94 18.13 -10.19
CA ARG A 46 -2.16 17.46 -9.69
C ARG A 46 -3.42 18.25 -10.08
N GLU A 47 -3.44 19.58 -9.88
CA GLU A 47 -4.59 20.40 -10.25
C GLU A 47 -4.79 20.45 -11.77
N GLU A 48 -3.73 20.47 -12.57
CA GLU A 48 -3.83 20.36 -14.05
C GLU A 48 -4.50 19.05 -14.47
N ARG A 49 -4.15 17.92 -13.81
CA ARG A 49 -4.81 16.62 -14.03
C ARG A 49 -6.30 16.68 -13.66
N LEU A 50 -6.63 17.28 -12.50
CA LEU A 50 -8.02 17.45 -12.07
C LEU A 50 -8.83 18.32 -13.03
N ASP A 51 -8.26 19.39 -13.57
CA ASP A 51 -8.91 20.24 -14.57
C ASP A 51 -9.16 19.51 -15.89
N SER A 52 -8.21 18.65 -16.28
CA SER A 52 -8.40 17.74 -17.42
C SER A 52 -9.57 16.79 -17.18
N CYS A 53 -9.64 16.17 -15.99
CA CYS A 53 -10.76 15.30 -15.60
C CYS A 53 -12.10 16.06 -15.56
N ARG A 54 -12.15 17.27 -15.00
CA ARG A 54 -13.35 18.14 -14.97
C ARG A 54 -13.84 18.44 -16.39
N THR A 55 -12.91 18.76 -17.29
CA THR A 55 -13.21 19.03 -18.71
C THR A 55 -13.73 17.76 -19.40
N ALA A 56 -13.10 16.63 -19.20
CA ALA A 56 -13.55 15.34 -19.73
C ALA A 56 -14.95 14.97 -19.21
N LEU A 57 -15.20 15.19 -17.91
CA LEU A 57 -16.49 14.92 -17.29
C LEU A 57 -17.63 15.79 -17.90
N ALA A 58 -17.36 17.08 -18.13
CA ALA A 58 -18.30 17.98 -18.76
C ALA A 58 -18.64 17.59 -20.20
N ARG A 59 -17.70 16.96 -20.92
CA ARG A 59 -17.90 16.49 -22.30
C ARG A 59 -18.39 15.06 -22.40
N SER A 60 -18.38 14.29 -21.30
CA SER A 60 -18.74 12.88 -21.32
C SER A 60 -20.22 12.69 -21.63
N LYS A 61 -20.51 11.79 -22.59
CA LYS A 61 -21.88 11.47 -23.03
C LYS A 61 -22.37 10.12 -22.52
N SER A 62 -21.47 9.26 -22.07
CA SER A 62 -21.82 7.92 -21.56
C SER A 62 -21.55 7.81 -20.07
N LEU A 63 -22.37 7.00 -19.40
CA LEU A 63 -22.23 6.70 -17.98
C LEU A 63 -20.91 5.94 -17.70
N GLU A 64 -20.49 5.09 -18.63
CA GLU A 64 -19.21 4.36 -18.52
C GLU A 64 -18.02 5.32 -18.53
N GLN A 65 -17.99 6.27 -19.45
CA GLN A 65 -16.95 7.32 -19.45
C GLN A 65 -16.92 8.09 -18.13
N ARG A 66 -18.09 8.46 -17.61
CA ARG A 66 -18.18 9.14 -16.30
C ARG A 66 -17.63 8.29 -15.17
N CYS A 67 -17.96 6.99 -15.16
CA CYS A 67 -17.46 6.06 -14.16
C CYS A 67 -15.91 6.04 -14.15
N LEU A 68 -15.29 5.89 -15.31
CA LEU A 68 -13.83 5.89 -15.47
C LEU A 68 -13.20 7.22 -15.04
N ILE A 69 -13.83 8.36 -15.40
CA ILE A 69 -13.33 9.68 -14.99
C ILE A 69 -13.42 9.83 -13.45
N TYR A 70 -14.49 9.36 -12.82
CA TYR A 70 -14.60 9.38 -11.36
C TYR A 70 -13.53 8.51 -10.69
N PHE A 71 -13.17 7.36 -11.27
CA PHE A 71 -12.03 6.57 -10.84
C PHE A 71 -10.72 7.37 -10.86
N ASP A 72 -10.48 8.06 -11.96
CA ASP A 72 -9.25 8.86 -12.14
C ASP A 72 -9.21 10.07 -11.19
N MET A 73 -10.33 10.77 -11.01
CA MET A 73 -10.44 11.86 -10.05
C MET A 73 -10.23 11.38 -8.61
N ARG A 74 -10.85 10.25 -8.21
CA ARG A 74 -10.61 9.65 -6.91
C ARG A 74 -9.13 9.36 -6.69
N HIS A 75 -8.48 8.73 -7.65
CA HIS A 75 -7.04 8.44 -7.59
C HIS A 75 -6.20 9.69 -7.42
N THR A 76 -6.54 10.77 -8.13
CA THR A 76 -5.82 12.04 -8.05
C THR A 76 -6.00 12.71 -6.69
N PHE A 77 -7.16 12.52 -6.03
CA PHE A 77 -7.41 13.03 -4.68
C PHE A 77 -6.89 12.12 -3.56
N ASP A 78 -6.57 10.86 -3.86
CA ASP A 78 -6.07 9.91 -2.87
C ASP A 78 -4.82 10.49 -2.18
N ARG A 79 -4.79 10.42 -0.84
CA ARG A 79 -3.73 11.01 0.01
C ARG A 79 -3.56 12.54 -0.07
N TYR A 80 -4.43 13.22 -0.82
CA TYR A 80 -4.38 14.69 -0.95
C TYR A 80 -5.57 15.38 -0.29
N ARG A 81 -6.79 14.94 -0.62
CA ARG A 81 -8.04 15.44 -0.04
C ARG A 81 -9.02 14.30 0.15
N THR A 82 -9.07 13.75 1.35
CA THR A 82 -9.88 12.57 1.67
C THR A 82 -11.36 12.77 1.38
N ASP A 83 -11.93 13.95 1.69
CA ASP A 83 -13.34 14.25 1.41
C ASP A 83 -13.65 14.18 -0.09
N SER A 84 -12.78 14.76 -0.91
CA SER A 84 -12.92 14.72 -2.37
C SER A 84 -12.74 13.31 -2.90
N ALA A 85 -11.76 12.56 -2.40
CA ALA A 85 -11.54 11.16 -2.77
C ALA A 85 -12.78 10.31 -2.43
N THR A 86 -13.36 10.49 -1.24
CA THR A 86 -14.60 9.82 -0.80
C THR A 86 -15.78 10.19 -1.71
N PHE A 87 -15.95 11.48 -2.02
CA PHE A 87 -17.00 11.94 -2.91
C PHE A 87 -16.93 11.26 -4.28
N TYR A 88 -15.74 11.21 -4.89
CA TYR A 88 -15.58 10.58 -6.20
C TYR A 88 -15.64 9.05 -6.16
N ALA A 89 -15.25 8.42 -5.05
CA ALA A 89 -15.48 6.99 -4.83
C ALA A 89 -16.98 6.66 -4.79
N LEU A 90 -17.79 7.47 -4.12
CA LEU A 90 -19.26 7.34 -4.10
C LEU A 90 -19.84 7.53 -5.50
N ARG A 91 -19.42 8.57 -6.24
CA ARG A 91 -19.89 8.81 -7.61
C ARG A 91 -19.54 7.68 -8.57
N SER A 92 -18.33 7.12 -8.42
CA SER A 92 -17.93 5.94 -9.18
C SER A 92 -18.80 4.74 -8.90
N LEU A 93 -19.09 4.47 -7.60
CA LEU A 93 -19.97 3.37 -7.19
C LEU A 93 -21.41 3.53 -7.69
N GLU A 94 -21.96 4.75 -7.62
CA GLU A 94 -23.29 5.07 -8.17
C GLU A 94 -23.35 4.80 -9.68
N ALA A 95 -22.34 5.28 -10.42
CA ALA A 95 -22.26 5.06 -11.86
C ALA A 95 -22.08 3.58 -12.21
N ALA A 96 -21.25 2.85 -11.48
CA ALA A 96 -21.05 1.42 -11.68
C ALA A 96 -22.34 0.60 -11.45
N LYS A 97 -23.10 0.94 -10.40
CA LYS A 97 -24.42 0.32 -10.14
C LYS A 97 -25.41 0.61 -11.25
N ALA A 98 -25.46 1.86 -11.72
CA ALA A 98 -26.35 2.25 -12.82
C ALA A 98 -25.98 1.58 -14.16
N LEU A 99 -24.70 1.25 -14.36
CA LEU A 99 -24.20 0.48 -15.51
C LEU A 99 -24.54 -1.01 -15.43
N GLY A 100 -24.86 -1.52 -14.24
CA GLY A 100 -25.05 -2.96 -14.03
C GLY A 100 -23.76 -3.76 -14.22
N ARG A 101 -22.58 -3.18 -13.93
CA ARG A 101 -21.24 -3.78 -14.08
C ARG A 101 -20.71 -4.26 -12.71
N PRO A 102 -20.85 -5.55 -12.37
CA PRO A 102 -20.43 -6.08 -11.07
C PRO A 102 -18.95 -5.87 -10.76
N ASP A 103 -18.09 -5.97 -11.78
CA ASP A 103 -16.67 -5.70 -11.70
C ASP A 103 -16.37 -4.26 -11.25
N TYR A 104 -17.03 -3.27 -11.86
CA TYR A 104 -16.90 -1.86 -11.48
C TYR A 104 -17.52 -1.57 -10.11
N VAL A 105 -18.63 -2.24 -9.77
CA VAL A 105 -19.24 -2.11 -8.43
C VAL A 105 -18.29 -2.63 -7.37
N GLY A 106 -17.62 -3.77 -7.61
CA GLY A 106 -16.64 -4.34 -6.71
C GLY A 106 -15.46 -3.41 -6.47
N SER A 107 -14.75 -3.01 -7.54
CA SER A 107 -13.59 -2.11 -7.46
C SER A 107 -13.94 -0.75 -6.83
N SER A 108 -15.12 -0.18 -7.16
CA SER A 108 -15.58 1.10 -6.55
C SER A 108 -15.88 0.95 -5.06
N SER A 109 -16.44 -0.20 -4.65
CA SER A 109 -16.76 -0.47 -3.24
C SER A 109 -15.48 -0.66 -2.41
N ILE A 110 -14.48 -1.35 -2.95
CA ILE A 110 -13.16 -1.50 -2.32
C ILE A 110 -12.50 -0.12 -2.15
N ALA A 111 -12.54 0.70 -3.20
CA ALA A 111 -12.02 2.05 -3.16
C ALA A 111 -12.74 2.94 -2.12
N LEU A 112 -14.06 2.82 -1.99
CA LEU A 112 -14.84 3.55 -0.98
C LEU A 112 -14.48 3.07 0.43
N ALA A 113 -14.32 1.77 0.64
CA ALA A 113 -13.90 1.21 1.93
C ALA A 113 -12.51 1.73 2.34
N LYS A 114 -11.58 1.86 1.38
CA LYS A 114 -10.29 2.51 1.60
C LYS A 114 -10.44 3.93 2.15
N GLN A 115 -11.31 4.75 1.54
CA GLN A 115 -11.52 6.12 1.99
C GLN A 115 -12.15 6.17 3.40
N TYR A 116 -13.08 5.28 3.71
CA TYR A 116 -13.64 5.16 5.05
C TYR A 116 -12.57 4.79 6.08
N GLN A 117 -11.70 3.82 5.77
CA GLN A 117 -10.60 3.44 6.66
C GLN A 117 -9.63 4.61 6.88
N THR A 118 -9.24 5.32 5.82
CA THR A 118 -8.36 6.50 5.90
C THR A 118 -8.97 7.60 6.78
N SER A 119 -10.31 7.69 6.81
CA SER A 119 -11.06 8.63 7.67
C SER A 119 -11.29 8.10 9.09
N GLY A 120 -10.75 6.93 9.47
CA GLY A 120 -10.97 6.30 10.77
C GLY A 120 -12.33 5.62 10.93
N MET A 121 -13.12 5.51 9.85
CA MET A 121 -14.46 4.89 9.84
C MET A 121 -14.35 3.38 9.56
N SER A 122 -13.64 2.65 10.43
CA SER A 122 -13.31 1.24 10.23
C SER A 122 -14.54 0.33 10.09
N TYR A 123 -15.62 0.62 10.83
CA TYR A 123 -16.85 -0.19 10.74
C TYR A 123 -17.61 0.04 9.44
N ASP A 124 -17.63 1.27 8.91
CA ASP A 124 -18.22 1.58 7.60
C ASP A 124 -17.41 0.95 6.48
N ALA A 125 -16.09 0.93 6.61
CA ALA A 125 -15.19 0.24 5.71
C ALA A 125 -15.51 -1.27 5.66
N LEU A 126 -15.58 -1.94 6.82
CA LEU A 126 -15.97 -3.36 6.92
C LEU A 126 -17.36 -3.61 6.33
N ALA A 127 -18.35 -2.78 6.69
CA ALA A 127 -19.71 -2.92 6.18
C ALA A 127 -19.77 -2.79 4.65
N THR A 128 -18.91 -1.93 4.08
CA THR A 128 -18.80 -1.74 2.64
C THR A 128 -18.17 -2.95 1.97
N LEU A 129 -17.05 -3.46 2.49
CA LEU A 129 -16.37 -4.65 1.96
C LEU A 129 -17.23 -5.92 2.06
N ASN A 130 -17.97 -6.09 3.15
CA ASN A 130 -18.84 -7.26 3.35
C ASN A 130 -19.99 -7.36 2.35
N ARG A 131 -20.31 -6.28 1.64
CA ARG A 131 -21.35 -6.24 0.59
C ARG A 131 -20.79 -6.48 -0.81
N VAL A 132 -19.48 -6.60 -0.96
CA VAL A 132 -18.84 -6.82 -2.27
C VAL A 132 -19.12 -8.25 -2.73
N ASP A 133 -19.67 -8.38 -3.93
CA ASP A 133 -19.72 -9.66 -4.63
C ASP A 133 -18.31 -10.00 -5.16
N ARG A 134 -17.73 -11.07 -4.62
CA ARG A 134 -16.38 -11.51 -4.95
C ARG A 134 -16.27 -12.24 -6.28
N SER A 135 -17.38 -12.71 -6.82
CA SER A 135 -17.40 -13.57 -8.03
C SER A 135 -16.95 -12.82 -9.29
N GLY A 136 -17.17 -11.50 -9.34
CA GLY A 136 -16.81 -10.64 -10.47
C GLY A 136 -15.48 -9.90 -10.30
N LEU A 137 -14.77 -10.08 -9.17
CA LEU A 137 -13.52 -9.36 -8.91
C LEU A 137 -12.36 -9.96 -9.68
N SER A 138 -11.49 -9.08 -10.19
CA SER A 138 -10.14 -9.47 -10.63
C SER A 138 -9.30 -9.99 -9.46
N ASP A 139 -8.24 -10.75 -9.73
CA ASP A 139 -7.35 -11.20 -8.67
C ASP A 139 -6.67 -10.03 -7.96
N LYS A 140 -6.35 -8.96 -8.67
CA LYS A 140 -5.85 -7.71 -8.10
C LYS A 140 -6.85 -7.07 -7.12
N ASP A 141 -8.13 -6.98 -7.49
CA ASP A 141 -9.17 -6.43 -6.60
C ASP A 141 -9.39 -7.33 -5.38
N LYS A 142 -9.31 -8.65 -5.53
CA LYS A 142 -9.40 -9.60 -4.41
C LYS A 142 -8.23 -9.43 -3.44
N GLU A 143 -7.01 -9.31 -3.96
CA GLU A 143 -5.81 -9.05 -3.17
C GLU A 143 -5.94 -7.73 -2.40
N GLU A 144 -6.30 -6.65 -3.09
CA GLU A 144 -6.53 -5.34 -2.47
C GLU A 144 -7.61 -5.41 -1.37
N MET A 145 -8.71 -6.11 -1.62
CA MET A 145 -9.77 -6.31 -0.64
C MET A 145 -9.27 -7.04 0.61
N TYR A 146 -8.45 -8.08 0.46
CA TYR A 146 -7.89 -8.83 1.59
C TYR A 146 -6.90 -7.99 2.39
N LEU A 147 -6.06 -7.21 1.72
CA LEU A 147 -5.18 -6.23 2.37
C LEU A 147 -5.96 -5.22 3.21
N PHE A 148 -7.11 -4.74 2.71
CA PHE A 148 -7.95 -3.83 3.47
C PHE A 148 -8.63 -4.51 4.65
N TYR A 149 -9.14 -5.73 4.53
CA TYR A 149 -9.65 -6.47 5.67
C TYR A 149 -8.58 -6.63 6.75
N MET A 150 -7.38 -7.06 6.38
CA MET A 150 -6.25 -7.20 7.31
C MET A 150 -5.98 -5.86 8.03
N SER A 151 -5.75 -4.80 7.29
CA SER A 151 -5.42 -3.47 7.83
C SER A 151 -6.54 -2.89 8.70
N ILE A 152 -7.82 -3.09 8.35
CA ILE A 152 -8.94 -2.64 9.18
C ILE A 152 -8.96 -3.40 10.50
N TYR A 153 -8.76 -4.71 10.49
CA TYR A 153 -8.75 -5.51 11.72
C TYR A 153 -7.53 -5.19 12.60
N GLU A 154 -6.37 -4.90 12.04
CA GLU A 154 -5.19 -4.40 12.77
C GLU A 154 -5.48 -3.03 13.42
N SER A 155 -6.13 -2.14 12.71
CA SER A 155 -6.56 -0.84 13.24
C SER A 155 -7.54 -1.01 14.40
N LEU A 156 -8.54 -1.87 14.27
CA LEU A 156 -9.52 -2.17 15.32
C LEU A 156 -8.86 -2.86 16.53
N GLU A 157 -7.89 -3.73 16.31
CA GLU A 157 -7.08 -4.32 17.38
C GLU A 157 -6.35 -3.25 18.18
N GLY A 158 -5.66 -2.33 17.48
CA GLY A 158 -4.92 -1.24 18.11
C GLY A 158 -5.79 -0.29 18.91
N LEU A 159 -7.02 -0.05 18.47
CA LEU A 159 -7.99 0.83 19.14
C LEU A 159 -8.77 0.16 20.27
N SER A 160 -8.79 -1.19 20.32
CA SER A 160 -9.60 -1.90 21.29
C SER A 160 -8.96 -1.93 22.66
N MET A 161 -9.75 -1.59 23.70
CA MET A 161 -9.35 -1.72 25.10
C MET A 161 -9.82 -3.07 25.70
N ASP A 162 -10.83 -3.69 25.12
CA ASP A 162 -11.32 -5.01 25.54
C ASP A 162 -10.41 -6.13 25.03
N LYS A 163 -9.96 -6.99 25.95
CA LYS A 163 -9.01 -8.06 25.63
C LYS A 163 -9.60 -9.10 24.67
N SER A 164 -10.87 -9.43 24.80
CA SER A 164 -11.53 -10.43 23.95
C SER A 164 -11.74 -9.90 22.54
N LEU A 165 -12.16 -8.64 22.42
CA LEU A 165 -12.26 -7.97 21.11
C LEU A 165 -10.89 -7.83 20.46
N LYS A 166 -9.87 -7.45 21.22
CA LYS A 166 -8.49 -7.38 20.71
C LYS A 166 -8.03 -8.73 20.16
N GLN A 167 -8.23 -9.81 20.88
CA GLN A 167 -7.91 -11.17 20.41
C GLN A 167 -8.71 -11.57 19.15
N TYR A 168 -9.98 -11.22 19.10
CA TYR A 168 -10.83 -11.45 17.93
C TYR A 168 -10.29 -10.72 16.69
N TYR A 169 -10.00 -9.41 16.82
CA TYR A 169 -9.48 -8.62 15.70
C TYR A 169 -8.10 -9.10 15.24
N SER A 170 -7.21 -9.42 16.18
CA SER A 170 -5.90 -10.00 15.89
C SER A 170 -6.01 -11.33 15.12
N SER A 171 -6.93 -12.21 15.52
CA SER A 171 -7.18 -13.46 14.80
C SER A 171 -7.70 -13.25 13.41
N LYS A 172 -8.57 -12.25 13.21
CA LYS A 172 -9.11 -11.90 11.89
C LYS A 172 -8.05 -11.29 10.97
N ALA A 173 -7.22 -10.38 11.48
CA ALA A 173 -6.10 -9.83 10.72
C ALA A 173 -5.17 -10.95 10.23
N ARG A 174 -4.83 -11.89 11.11
CA ARG A 174 -3.99 -13.06 10.78
C ARG A 174 -4.65 -13.96 9.71
N GLU A 175 -5.95 -14.26 9.82
CA GLU A 175 -6.69 -15.04 8.83
C GLU A 175 -6.56 -14.45 7.42
N TYR A 176 -6.69 -13.11 7.29
CA TYR A 176 -6.52 -12.43 6.01
C TYR A 176 -5.06 -12.41 5.56
N LYS A 177 -4.11 -12.22 6.47
CA LYS A 177 -2.66 -12.30 6.16
C LYS A 177 -2.29 -13.67 5.60
N ASP A 178 -2.72 -14.75 6.24
CA ASP A 178 -2.49 -16.12 5.79
C ASP A 178 -3.14 -16.37 4.41
N SER A 179 -4.33 -15.80 4.19
CA SER A 179 -5.01 -15.87 2.91
C SER A 179 -4.24 -15.14 1.80
N ILE A 180 -3.65 -13.97 2.09
CA ILE A 180 -2.82 -13.24 1.13
C ILE A 180 -1.58 -14.06 0.78
N VAL A 181 -0.86 -14.55 1.77
CA VAL A 181 0.35 -15.35 1.56
C VAL A 181 0.08 -16.59 0.69
N SER A 182 -1.09 -17.24 0.88
CA SER A 182 -1.45 -18.46 0.16
C SER A 182 -2.00 -18.23 -1.24
N GLN A 183 -2.83 -17.18 -1.43
CA GLN A 183 -3.55 -16.95 -2.68
C GLN A 183 -2.82 -15.98 -3.62
N PHE A 184 -2.01 -15.07 -3.08
CA PHE A 184 -1.28 -14.04 -3.84
C PHE A 184 0.23 -14.17 -3.61
N PRO A 185 0.86 -15.19 -4.22
CA PRO A 185 2.29 -15.49 -3.99
C PRO A 185 3.23 -14.37 -4.43
N ASP A 186 2.78 -13.46 -5.28
CA ASP A 186 3.56 -12.31 -5.76
C ASP A 186 3.54 -11.11 -4.81
N ASN A 187 2.72 -11.16 -3.74
CA ASN A 187 2.73 -10.16 -2.68
C ASN A 187 3.95 -10.37 -1.76
N VAL A 188 5.08 -9.88 -2.21
CA VAL A 188 6.35 -10.03 -1.47
C VAL A 188 6.39 -9.24 -0.17
N THR A 189 5.64 -8.14 -0.06
CA THR A 189 5.61 -7.30 1.15
C THR A 189 5.02 -8.08 2.32
N ILE A 190 3.86 -8.68 2.16
CA ILE A 190 3.23 -9.48 3.22
C ILE A 190 4.04 -10.76 3.55
N LYS A 191 4.65 -11.38 2.53
CA LYS A 191 5.55 -12.52 2.75
C LYS A 191 6.79 -12.14 3.55
N SER A 192 7.41 -11.01 3.22
CA SER A 192 8.59 -10.52 3.95
C SER A 192 8.28 -10.21 5.41
N GLU A 193 7.10 -9.66 5.72
CA GLU A 193 6.66 -9.47 7.10
C GLU A 193 6.55 -10.78 7.88
N SER A 194 6.11 -11.87 7.25
CA SER A 194 6.06 -13.18 7.91
C SER A 194 7.46 -13.69 8.26
N LEU A 195 8.41 -13.56 7.32
CA LEU A 195 9.83 -13.89 7.55
C LEU A 195 10.45 -13.02 8.65
N VAL A 196 10.09 -11.73 8.70
CA VAL A 196 10.54 -10.82 9.78
C VAL A 196 10.04 -11.28 11.15
N VAL A 197 8.80 -11.74 11.26
CA VAL A 197 8.25 -12.30 12.51
C VAL A 197 8.98 -13.57 12.93
N GLU A 198 9.41 -14.39 11.96
CA GLU A 198 10.22 -15.60 12.19
C GLU A 198 11.69 -15.28 12.51
N GLY A 199 12.10 -14.02 12.35
CA GLY A 199 13.49 -13.57 12.57
C GLY A 199 14.40 -13.77 11.36
N ASP A 200 13.88 -14.21 10.24
CA ASP A 200 14.63 -14.39 8.99
C ASP A 200 14.68 -13.08 8.19
N TYR A 201 15.35 -12.08 8.77
CA TYR A 201 15.56 -10.77 8.16
C TYR A 201 16.31 -10.84 6.82
N LYS A 202 17.18 -11.85 6.66
CA LYS A 202 17.98 -12.00 5.44
C LYS A 202 17.08 -12.35 4.25
N SER A 203 16.30 -13.42 4.37
CA SER A 203 15.39 -13.84 3.28
C SER A 203 14.34 -12.78 2.98
N ALA A 204 13.82 -12.11 4.01
CA ALA A 204 12.90 -10.99 3.85
C ALA A 204 13.51 -9.86 3.02
N LEU A 205 14.73 -9.45 3.34
CA LEU A 205 15.44 -8.37 2.64
C LEU A 205 15.78 -8.77 1.20
N GLU A 206 16.31 -9.99 0.97
CA GLU A 206 16.61 -10.48 -0.38
C GLU A 206 15.37 -10.46 -1.29
N MET A 207 14.22 -10.87 -0.76
CA MET A 207 12.95 -10.89 -1.49
C MET A 207 12.49 -9.46 -1.85
N LEU A 208 12.55 -8.53 -0.91
CA LEU A 208 12.14 -7.15 -1.12
C LEU A 208 13.08 -6.41 -2.07
N LEU A 209 14.38 -6.56 -1.94
CA LEU A 209 15.37 -5.95 -2.84
C LEU A 209 15.19 -6.42 -4.27
N LYS A 210 14.97 -7.73 -4.48
CA LYS A 210 14.66 -8.27 -5.81
C LYS A 210 13.38 -7.66 -6.40
N LYS A 211 12.34 -7.46 -5.56
CA LYS A 211 11.10 -6.78 -6.00
C LYS A 211 11.39 -5.33 -6.36
N TYR A 212 12.11 -4.61 -5.50
CA TYR A 212 12.49 -3.21 -5.70
C TYR A 212 13.22 -2.99 -7.03
N GLU A 213 14.21 -3.83 -7.35
CA GLU A 213 14.94 -3.78 -8.63
C GLU A 213 14.05 -3.98 -9.87
N SER A 214 12.90 -4.66 -9.70
CA SER A 214 11.93 -4.91 -10.77
C SER A 214 10.91 -3.78 -10.97
N LEU A 215 10.83 -2.84 -10.05
CA LEU A 215 9.88 -1.72 -10.09
C LEU A 215 10.49 -0.50 -10.80
N SER A 216 9.64 0.26 -11.49
CA SER A 216 10.05 1.60 -11.93
C SER A 216 9.99 2.57 -10.73
N PRO A 217 10.85 3.60 -10.68
CA PRO A 217 10.85 4.58 -9.57
C PRO A 217 9.49 5.27 -9.35
N GLU A 218 8.67 5.35 -10.40
CA GLU A 218 7.35 6.01 -10.36
C GLU A 218 6.21 5.03 -10.04
N ALA A 219 6.50 3.74 -9.84
CA ALA A 219 5.49 2.75 -9.54
C ALA A 219 4.88 2.97 -8.15
N ILE A 220 3.55 2.90 -8.05
CA ILE A 220 2.83 3.06 -6.78
C ILE A 220 3.29 2.02 -5.73
N GLU A 221 3.74 0.85 -6.20
CA GLU A 221 4.21 -0.26 -5.37
C GLU A 221 5.59 0.00 -4.75
N THR A 222 6.36 0.98 -5.25
CA THR A 222 7.71 1.30 -4.75
C THR A 222 7.66 1.72 -3.28
N GLY A 223 6.78 2.67 -2.92
CA GLY A 223 6.70 3.17 -1.55
C GLY A 223 6.45 2.09 -0.47
N PRO A 224 5.49 1.16 -0.61
CA PRO A 224 5.34 0.05 0.33
C PRO A 224 6.57 -0.85 0.44
N VAL A 225 7.29 -1.08 -0.67
CA VAL A 225 8.52 -1.89 -0.67
C VAL A 225 9.65 -1.15 0.03
N ASP A 226 9.81 0.15 -0.23
CA ASP A 226 10.80 1.01 0.44
C ASP A 226 10.61 1.02 1.96
N ILE A 227 9.37 1.21 2.41
CA ILE A 227 9.03 1.19 3.84
C ILE A 227 9.38 -0.16 4.47
N ALA A 228 9.06 -1.27 3.79
CA ALA A 228 9.35 -2.61 4.30
C ALA A 228 10.87 -2.87 4.38
N ILE A 229 11.64 -2.45 3.40
CA ILE A 229 13.12 -2.53 3.41
C ILE A 229 13.69 -1.69 4.55
N ALA A 230 13.25 -0.44 4.67
CA ALA A 230 13.69 0.48 5.72
C ALA A 230 13.41 -0.09 7.12
N ASP A 231 12.21 -0.67 7.34
CA ASP A 231 11.84 -1.28 8.63
C ASP A 231 12.77 -2.44 9.00
N ILE A 232 13.13 -3.29 8.03
CA ILE A 232 14.08 -4.39 8.27
C ILE A 232 15.47 -3.82 8.63
N TYR A 233 15.97 -2.83 7.89
CA TYR A 233 17.26 -2.21 8.21
C TYR A 233 17.25 -1.57 9.60
N LEU A 234 16.15 -0.95 10.03
CA LEU A 234 16.02 -0.43 11.39
C LEU A 234 16.09 -1.55 12.43
N LYS A 235 15.40 -2.68 12.20
CA LYS A 235 15.38 -3.84 13.11
C LYS A 235 16.75 -4.47 13.28
N ILE A 236 17.58 -4.50 12.23
CA ILE A 236 18.95 -5.02 12.29
C ILE A 236 19.99 -3.95 12.69
N GLY A 237 19.55 -2.70 12.93
CA GLY A 237 20.40 -1.62 13.45
C GLY A 237 21.14 -0.82 12.36
N TRP A 238 20.82 -0.99 11.10
CA TRP A 238 21.46 -0.31 9.97
C TRP A 238 20.71 0.98 9.58
N ARG A 239 20.85 2.00 10.43
CA ARG A 239 20.08 3.25 10.33
C ARG A 239 20.34 4.03 9.05
N ASP A 240 21.58 4.09 8.58
CA ASP A 240 21.94 4.84 7.36
C ASP A 240 21.25 4.22 6.13
N ALA A 241 21.31 2.89 6.01
CA ALA A 241 20.62 2.18 4.94
C ALA A 241 19.09 2.37 5.02
N ALA A 242 18.49 2.32 6.22
CA ALA A 242 17.08 2.59 6.41
C ALA A 242 16.69 4.00 5.94
N THR A 243 17.53 5.01 6.23
CA THR A 243 17.28 6.40 5.84
C THR A 243 17.24 6.56 4.32
N GLU A 244 18.08 5.85 3.58
CA GLU A 244 18.11 5.90 2.12
C GLU A 244 16.73 5.48 1.53
N TYR A 245 16.14 4.40 2.04
CA TYR A 245 14.82 3.92 1.59
C TYR A 245 13.63 4.72 2.15
N MET A 246 13.79 5.48 3.22
CA MET A 246 12.75 6.37 3.74
C MET A 246 12.61 7.68 2.96
N ILE A 247 13.64 8.08 2.23
CA ILE A 247 13.68 9.35 1.48
C ILE A 247 13.39 9.11 -0.01
N ALA A 248 13.63 7.89 -0.52
CA ALA A 248 13.35 7.51 -1.90
C ALA A 248 11.86 7.58 -2.25
#